data_6e272808ff624b16e6166a126cf16384
#
_entry.id   6e272808ff624b16e6166a126cf16384
#
_cell.length_a   1.000
_cell.length_b   1.000
_cell.length_c   1.000
_cell.angle_alpha   90.00
_cell.angle_beta   90.00
_cell.angle_gamma   90.00
#
_symmetry.space_group_name_H-M   'P 1'
#
loop_
_entity.id
_entity.type
_entity.pdbx_description
1 polymer ?
#
loop_
_entity_poly.entity_id
_entity_poly.type
_entity_poly.pdbx_seq_one_letter_code
_entity_poly.pdbx_strand_id
1 'polypeptide(L)'
;MAASNSKDPSDLIKYLKPGMKISATIQFGPDDNYAFSTSLVGFKVEQCLILDMPIKAQEALVMRKLVNVQIVVRGMSDTELGHVIAFNTSVIQVISSPCALIFIRPPKHFFTKTIREHERYKISIPVALTEKSEQLERSFNGTLVDFSISGCGVFVSGENELTVNNTIRISSELDSLLPDDLACHIANIRRQSKGHMIGVQFNNPLTMSDELKMVLFDQTFKSGML
;
A
#
# COMPACT_ATOMS: atom_id res chain seq x y z
N MET A 1 7.42 -1.27 -23.95
CA MET A 1 7.42 -2.39 -22.96
C MET A 1 8.63 -2.20 -22.08
N ALA A 2 8.46 -1.77 -20.84
CA ALA A 2 9.57 -1.61 -19.90
C ALA A 2 10.03 -3.02 -19.46
N ALA A 3 11.33 -3.27 -19.55
CA ALA A 3 11.95 -4.53 -19.18
C ALA A 3 11.64 -4.81 -17.69
N SER A 4 10.93 -5.89 -17.43
CA SER A 4 10.72 -6.42 -16.08
C SER A 4 12.06 -6.96 -15.57
N ASN A 5 12.73 -6.22 -14.69
CA ASN A 5 13.96 -6.70 -14.07
C ASN A 5 13.64 -7.88 -13.15
N SER A 6 14.01 -9.08 -13.60
CA SER A 6 14.10 -10.25 -12.71
C SER A 6 15.22 -9.99 -11.70
N LYS A 7 14.91 -10.04 -10.40
CA LYS A 7 15.85 -9.80 -9.31
C LYS A 7 16.25 -11.09 -8.62
N ASP A 8 17.41 -11.04 -7.94
CA ASP A 8 17.89 -12.13 -7.12
C ASP A 8 16.88 -12.45 -6.00
N PRO A 9 16.57 -13.72 -5.75
CA PRO A 9 15.65 -14.13 -4.69
C PRO A 9 15.98 -13.60 -3.30
N SER A 10 17.25 -13.40 -2.99
CA SER A 10 17.70 -12.84 -1.71
C SER A 10 17.20 -11.41 -1.47
N ASP A 11 16.99 -10.64 -2.55
CA ASP A 11 16.47 -9.28 -2.47
C ASP A 11 14.96 -9.22 -2.15
N LEU A 12 14.23 -10.33 -2.34
CA LEU A 12 12.79 -10.36 -2.10
C LEU A 12 12.42 -9.94 -0.68
N ILE A 13 13.28 -10.31 0.29
CA ILE A 13 13.06 -10.01 1.71
C ILE A 13 12.90 -8.51 1.98
N LYS A 14 13.61 -7.66 1.22
CA LYS A 14 13.53 -6.19 1.34
C LYS A 14 12.12 -5.64 1.05
N TYR A 15 11.30 -6.42 0.34
CA TYR A 15 9.95 -6.05 -0.07
C TYR A 15 8.87 -6.74 0.76
N LEU A 16 9.23 -7.74 1.57
CA LEU A 16 8.29 -8.53 2.36
C LEU A 16 8.16 -7.97 3.77
N LYS A 17 6.92 -7.74 4.19
CA LYS A 17 6.58 -7.31 5.55
C LYS A 17 5.42 -8.17 6.08
N PRO A 18 5.55 -8.81 7.25
CA PRO A 18 4.41 -9.49 7.88
C PRO A 18 3.18 -8.59 7.95
N GLY A 19 2.02 -9.14 7.67
CA GLY A 19 0.76 -8.41 7.57
C GLY A 19 0.47 -7.78 6.20
N MET A 20 1.43 -7.76 5.25
CA MET A 20 1.18 -7.23 3.90
C MET A 20 0.09 -8.03 3.18
N LYS A 21 -0.76 -7.30 2.44
CA LYS A 21 -1.81 -7.91 1.62
C LYS A 21 -1.23 -8.58 0.38
N ILE A 22 -1.68 -9.79 0.10
CA ILE A 22 -1.24 -10.62 -1.00
C ILE A 22 -2.46 -11.09 -1.80
N SER A 23 -2.34 -11.08 -3.11
CA SER A 23 -3.21 -11.82 -4.01
C SER A 23 -2.48 -13.11 -4.40
N ALA A 24 -3.07 -14.25 -4.08
CA ALA A 24 -2.54 -15.57 -4.41
C ALA A 24 -3.45 -16.25 -5.43
N THR A 25 -2.84 -16.93 -6.41
CA THR A 25 -3.56 -17.74 -7.40
C THR A 25 -2.93 -19.12 -7.46
N ILE A 26 -3.65 -20.14 -7.01
CA ILE A 26 -3.25 -21.54 -7.12
C ILE A 26 -3.63 -22.04 -8.50
N GLN A 27 -2.71 -22.71 -9.20
CA GLN A 27 -2.88 -23.18 -10.57
C GLN A 27 -2.86 -24.69 -10.61
N PHE A 28 -4.00 -25.32 -10.88
CA PHE A 28 -4.17 -26.76 -10.99
C PHE A 28 -4.01 -27.23 -12.44
N GLY A 29 -4.25 -26.34 -13.41
CA GLY A 29 -4.15 -26.57 -14.83
C GLY A 29 -4.30 -25.28 -15.63
N PRO A 30 -4.31 -25.33 -16.97
CA PRO A 30 -4.40 -24.13 -17.81
C PRO A 30 -5.62 -23.26 -17.52
N ASP A 31 -6.79 -23.89 -17.32
CA ASP A 31 -8.06 -23.20 -17.07
C ASP A 31 -8.61 -23.47 -15.66
N ASP A 32 -7.87 -24.18 -14.82
CA ASP A 32 -8.27 -24.51 -13.45
C ASP A 32 -7.41 -23.73 -12.45
N ASN A 33 -7.87 -22.55 -12.10
CA ASN A 33 -7.18 -21.63 -11.22
C ASN A 33 -8.11 -21.18 -10.09
N TYR A 34 -7.55 -21.04 -8.89
CA TYR A 34 -8.27 -20.50 -7.75
C TYR A 34 -7.52 -19.28 -7.19
N ALA A 35 -8.13 -18.10 -7.29
CA ALA A 35 -7.59 -16.83 -6.82
C ALA A 35 -8.24 -16.41 -5.51
N PHE A 36 -7.44 -15.92 -4.56
CA PHE A 36 -7.91 -15.39 -3.29
C PHE A 36 -6.98 -14.31 -2.75
N SER A 37 -7.54 -13.44 -1.90
CA SER A 37 -6.77 -12.45 -1.17
C SER A 37 -6.39 -13.01 0.20
N THR A 38 -5.14 -12.78 0.59
CA THR A 38 -4.58 -13.25 1.85
C THR A 38 -3.59 -12.24 2.41
N SER A 39 -2.87 -12.59 3.47
CA SER A 39 -1.78 -11.82 4.04
C SER A 39 -0.53 -12.68 4.25
N LEU A 40 0.63 -12.04 4.18
CA LEU A 40 1.89 -12.65 4.59
C LEU A 40 1.93 -12.73 6.12
N VAL A 41 2.00 -13.93 6.67
CA VAL A 41 2.17 -14.15 8.12
C VAL A 41 3.63 -13.96 8.52
N GLY A 42 4.55 -14.47 7.66
CA GLY A 42 5.97 -14.37 7.88
C GLY A 42 6.76 -15.18 6.87
N PHE A 43 8.06 -15.29 7.11
CA PHE A 43 8.95 -16.08 6.27
C PHE A 43 10.16 -16.57 7.07
N LYS A 44 10.74 -17.67 6.62
CA LYS A 44 12.06 -18.14 7.02
C LYS A 44 12.95 -18.11 5.80
N VAL A 45 14.00 -17.27 5.87
CA VAL A 45 14.91 -17.02 4.76
C VAL A 45 15.36 -18.34 4.13
N GLU A 46 15.33 -18.42 2.80
CA GLU A 46 15.70 -19.58 1.98
C GLU A 46 14.91 -20.88 2.23
N GLN A 47 13.98 -20.88 3.17
CA GLN A 47 13.21 -22.08 3.51
C GLN A 47 11.75 -22.00 3.07
N CYS A 48 11.01 -20.98 3.52
CA CYS A 48 9.60 -20.85 3.19
C CYS A 48 9.06 -19.43 3.41
N LEU A 49 7.97 -19.13 2.70
CA LEU A 49 7.07 -18.03 3.01
C LEU A 49 5.77 -18.63 3.56
N ILE A 50 5.14 -17.93 4.50
CA ILE A 50 3.93 -18.38 5.22
C ILE A 50 2.81 -17.39 4.92
N LEU A 51 1.76 -17.87 4.30
CA LEU A 51 0.56 -17.11 4.01
C LEU A 51 -0.58 -17.59 4.92
N ASP A 52 -1.43 -16.67 5.32
CA ASP A 52 -2.70 -17.01 5.94
C ASP A 52 -3.60 -17.74 4.94
N MET A 53 -4.45 -18.66 5.40
CA MET A 53 -5.41 -19.35 4.52
C MET A 53 -6.83 -18.96 4.92
N PRO A 54 -7.46 -18.03 4.18
CA PRO A 54 -8.82 -17.57 4.49
C PRO A 54 -9.84 -18.73 4.48
N ILE A 55 -10.83 -18.66 5.37
CA ILE A 55 -11.87 -19.70 5.52
C ILE A 55 -12.50 -20.10 4.18
N LYS A 56 -12.86 -19.11 3.36
CA LYS A 56 -13.43 -19.36 2.02
C LYS A 56 -12.48 -20.16 1.11
N ALA A 57 -11.17 -19.93 1.22
CA ALA A 57 -10.18 -20.69 0.46
C ALA A 57 -10.02 -22.11 1.02
N GLN A 58 -10.08 -22.30 2.34
CA GLN A 58 -10.09 -23.63 2.95
C GLN A 58 -11.27 -24.47 2.44
N GLU A 59 -12.49 -23.92 2.49
CA GLU A 59 -13.71 -24.58 2.04
C GLU A 59 -13.65 -24.96 0.56
N ALA A 60 -13.22 -24.03 -0.30
CA ALA A 60 -13.13 -24.25 -1.74
C ALA A 60 -12.05 -25.28 -2.14
N LEU A 61 -11.01 -25.42 -1.34
CA LEU A 61 -9.84 -26.24 -1.65
C LEU A 61 -9.73 -27.52 -0.82
N VAL A 62 -10.69 -27.79 0.08
CA VAL A 62 -10.64 -28.92 1.02
C VAL A 62 -10.44 -30.29 0.34
N MET A 63 -11.02 -30.48 -0.84
CA MET A 63 -10.93 -31.73 -1.60
C MET A 63 -9.75 -31.78 -2.58
N ARG A 64 -8.89 -30.76 -2.58
CA ARG A 64 -7.78 -30.64 -3.53
C ARG A 64 -6.43 -30.92 -2.89
N LYS A 65 -5.59 -31.65 -3.59
CA LYS A 65 -4.19 -31.84 -3.18
C LYS A 65 -3.39 -30.60 -3.54
N LEU A 66 -2.88 -29.89 -2.53
CA LEU A 66 -2.18 -28.62 -2.70
C LEU A 66 -0.65 -28.74 -2.73
N VAL A 67 -0.08 -29.79 -2.17
CA VAL A 67 1.37 -30.01 -2.10
C VAL A 67 1.98 -30.08 -3.50
N ASN A 68 3.02 -29.27 -3.74
CA ASN A 68 3.72 -29.07 -5.01
C ASN A 68 2.90 -28.40 -6.13
N VAL A 69 1.69 -27.94 -5.85
CA VAL A 69 0.90 -27.17 -6.82
C VAL A 69 1.51 -25.78 -7.00
N GLN A 70 1.47 -25.26 -8.21
CA GLN A 70 1.97 -23.93 -8.54
C GLN A 70 1.09 -22.84 -7.93
N ILE A 71 1.73 -21.81 -7.42
CA ILE A 71 1.06 -20.63 -6.86
C ILE A 71 1.74 -19.35 -7.37
N VAL A 72 0.93 -18.47 -7.93
CA VAL A 72 1.35 -17.11 -8.31
C VAL A 72 1.01 -16.17 -7.18
N VAL A 73 2.00 -15.44 -6.71
CA VAL A 73 1.87 -14.47 -5.62
C VAL A 73 2.09 -13.07 -6.15
N ARG A 74 1.19 -12.16 -5.81
CA ARG A 74 1.31 -10.72 -6.10
C ARG A 74 1.05 -9.95 -4.83
N GLY A 75 1.88 -8.94 -4.57
CA GLY A 75 1.74 -8.08 -3.40
C GLY A 75 2.20 -6.67 -3.70
N MET A 76 1.80 -5.75 -2.83
CA MET A 76 2.29 -4.38 -2.85
C MET A 76 3.08 -4.15 -1.59
N SER A 77 4.38 -3.91 -1.74
CA SER A 77 5.26 -3.55 -0.64
C SER A 77 5.03 -2.09 -0.26
N ASP A 78 4.99 -1.83 1.04
CA ASP A 78 4.82 -0.48 1.60
C ASP A 78 6.18 0.22 1.78
N THR A 79 6.99 0.22 0.72
CA THR A 79 8.22 1.00 0.62
C THR A 79 7.87 2.43 0.21
N GLU A 80 8.77 3.37 0.39
CA GLU A 80 8.58 4.80 0.05
C GLU A 80 8.10 4.99 -1.40
N LEU A 81 8.73 4.30 -2.35
CA LEU A 81 8.33 4.31 -3.76
C LEU A 81 7.14 3.38 -4.08
N GLY A 82 6.73 2.53 -3.13
CA GLY A 82 5.73 1.50 -3.35
C GLY A 82 6.15 0.53 -4.47
N HIS A 83 6.35 -0.74 -4.15
CA HIS A 83 6.72 -1.74 -5.13
C HIS A 83 5.63 -2.78 -5.28
N VAL A 84 5.18 -3.02 -6.49
CA VAL A 84 4.46 -4.25 -6.81
C VAL A 84 5.49 -5.36 -6.95
N ILE A 85 5.26 -6.47 -6.26
CA ILE A 85 6.04 -7.69 -6.39
C ILE A 85 5.18 -8.79 -6.99
N ALA A 86 5.76 -9.61 -7.83
CA ALA A 86 5.09 -10.78 -8.38
C ALA A 86 6.09 -11.91 -8.57
N PHE A 87 5.71 -13.12 -8.19
CA PHE A 87 6.51 -14.32 -8.42
C PHE A 87 5.64 -15.57 -8.53
N ASN A 88 6.21 -16.59 -9.13
CA ASN A 88 5.66 -17.91 -9.22
C ASN A 88 6.48 -18.88 -8.38
N THR A 89 5.83 -19.76 -7.64
CA THR A 89 6.47 -20.77 -6.81
C THR A 89 5.52 -21.96 -6.61
N SER A 90 5.79 -22.83 -5.64
CA SER A 90 4.93 -23.97 -5.34
C SER A 90 4.64 -24.09 -3.85
N VAL A 91 3.49 -24.68 -3.55
CA VAL A 91 3.06 -24.99 -2.19
C VAL A 91 3.94 -26.11 -1.61
N ILE A 92 4.48 -25.90 -0.41
CA ILE A 92 5.20 -26.93 0.37
C ILE A 92 4.16 -27.77 1.12
N GLN A 93 3.32 -27.08 1.89
CA GLN A 93 2.36 -27.73 2.79
C GLN A 93 1.24 -26.75 3.15
N VAL A 94 0.11 -27.30 3.51
CA VAL A 94 -1.00 -26.57 4.14
C VAL A 94 -1.27 -27.23 5.48
N ILE A 95 -1.44 -26.43 6.52
CA ILE A 95 -1.88 -26.87 7.84
C ILE A 95 -3.22 -26.22 8.16
N SER A 96 -4.07 -26.91 8.95
CA SER A 96 -5.38 -26.42 9.36
C SER A 96 -5.46 -26.10 10.85
N SER A 97 -4.54 -26.61 11.65
CA SER A 97 -4.50 -26.42 13.10
C SER A 97 -3.11 -25.98 13.56
N PRO A 98 -2.99 -25.04 14.53
CA PRO A 98 -4.06 -24.36 15.26
C PRO A 98 -4.76 -23.27 14.44
N CYS A 99 -4.16 -22.81 13.35
CA CYS A 99 -4.73 -21.90 12.36
C CYS A 99 -4.36 -22.40 10.97
N ALA A 100 -5.17 -22.04 9.98
CA ALA A 100 -4.93 -22.48 8.63
C ALA A 100 -3.85 -21.62 7.95
N LEU A 101 -2.78 -22.26 7.52
CA LEU A 101 -1.62 -21.61 6.90
C LEU A 101 -1.18 -22.37 5.64
N ILE A 102 -0.66 -21.60 4.68
CA ILE A 102 -0.04 -22.13 3.46
C ILE A 102 1.44 -21.83 3.52
N PHE A 103 2.26 -22.88 3.47
CA PHE A 103 3.70 -22.77 3.33
C PHE A 103 4.07 -22.91 1.86
N ILE A 104 4.79 -21.91 1.33
CA ILE A 104 5.23 -21.90 -0.07
C ILE A 104 6.75 -21.81 -0.13
N ARG A 105 7.35 -22.33 -1.20
CA ARG A 105 8.81 -22.25 -1.43
C ARG A 105 9.23 -20.82 -1.70
N PRO A 106 10.44 -20.41 -1.33
CA PRO A 106 11.03 -19.19 -1.86
C PRO A 106 11.06 -19.27 -3.39
N PRO A 107 10.72 -18.20 -4.12
CA PRO A 107 10.77 -18.23 -5.57
C PRO A 107 12.22 -18.24 -6.07
N LYS A 108 12.46 -18.81 -7.24
CA LYS A 108 13.76 -18.73 -7.92
C LYS A 108 14.02 -17.35 -8.52
N HIS A 109 12.95 -16.64 -8.88
CA HIS A 109 12.98 -15.30 -9.47
C HIS A 109 11.73 -14.55 -9.04
N PHE A 110 11.84 -13.24 -8.92
CA PHE A 110 10.69 -12.38 -8.73
C PHE A 110 10.78 -11.12 -9.59
N PHE A 111 9.64 -10.54 -9.89
CA PHE A 111 9.52 -9.29 -10.60
C PHE A 111 9.10 -8.20 -9.63
N THR A 112 9.66 -7.03 -9.81
CA THR A 112 9.25 -5.85 -9.05
C THR A 112 9.19 -4.62 -9.94
N LYS A 113 8.22 -3.76 -9.67
CA LYS A 113 8.06 -2.48 -10.35
C LYS A 113 7.64 -1.44 -9.33
N THR A 114 8.31 -0.30 -9.34
CA THR A 114 7.86 0.89 -8.61
C THR A 114 6.55 1.38 -9.21
N ILE A 115 5.62 1.78 -8.37
CA ILE A 115 4.31 2.31 -8.77
C ILE A 115 4.19 3.82 -8.52
N ARG A 116 5.16 4.41 -7.85
CA ARG A 116 5.20 5.84 -7.53
C ARG A 116 6.39 6.47 -8.23
N GLU A 117 6.19 7.61 -8.81
CA GLU A 117 7.25 8.42 -9.40
C GLU A 117 8.06 9.15 -8.33
N HIS A 118 7.43 9.44 -7.19
CA HIS A 118 8.00 10.21 -6.08
C HIS A 118 7.88 9.47 -4.75
N GLU A 119 8.88 9.63 -3.93
CA GLU A 119 8.91 9.11 -2.55
C GLU A 119 7.78 9.71 -1.72
N ARG A 120 7.24 8.90 -0.79
CA ARG A 120 6.24 9.34 0.18
C ARG A 120 6.77 9.17 1.59
N TYR A 121 6.71 10.25 2.33
CA TYR A 121 7.04 10.30 3.75
C TYR A 121 5.77 9.99 4.56
N LYS A 122 5.83 9.02 5.44
CA LYS A 122 4.73 8.73 6.38
C LYS A 122 4.84 9.66 7.56
N ILE A 123 3.79 10.41 7.81
CA ILE A 123 3.76 11.47 8.83
C ILE A 123 2.43 11.44 9.58
N SER A 124 2.32 12.22 10.64
CA SER A 124 1.08 12.38 11.39
C SER A 124 0.95 13.84 11.85
N ILE A 125 0.39 14.67 10.98
CA ILE A 125 0.28 16.12 11.20
C ILE A 125 -1.20 16.51 11.14
N PRO A 126 -1.72 17.26 12.13
CA PRO A 126 -3.06 17.85 12.04
C PRO A 126 -3.19 18.77 10.82
N VAL A 127 -4.31 18.67 10.11
CA VAL A 127 -4.55 19.43 8.89
C VAL A 127 -6.01 19.85 8.79
N ALA A 128 -6.25 21.02 8.21
CA ALA A 128 -7.56 21.47 7.77
C ALA A 128 -7.64 21.42 6.24
N LEU A 129 -8.67 20.78 5.72
CA LEU A 129 -9.03 20.79 4.30
C LEU A 129 -10.16 21.80 4.10
N THR A 130 -9.94 22.80 3.27
CA THR A 130 -10.97 23.79 2.95
C THR A 130 -11.37 23.64 1.49
N GLU A 131 -12.63 23.32 1.27
CA GLU A 131 -13.26 23.30 -0.05
C GLU A 131 -13.88 24.68 -0.32
N LYS A 132 -13.49 25.29 -1.43
CA LYS A 132 -14.10 26.55 -1.89
C LYS A 132 -14.97 26.27 -3.11
N SER A 133 -16.28 26.49 -2.96
CA SER A 133 -17.21 26.63 -4.06
C SER A 133 -17.69 28.08 -4.16
N GLU A 134 -18.30 28.47 -5.28
CA GLU A 134 -18.81 29.84 -5.50
C GLU A 134 -19.81 30.30 -4.41
N GLN A 135 -20.43 29.39 -3.67
CA GLN A 135 -21.49 29.69 -2.73
C GLN A 135 -21.20 29.24 -1.27
N LEU A 136 -20.20 28.41 -1.06
CA LEU A 136 -19.93 27.84 0.26
C LEU A 136 -18.44 27.56 0.46
N GLU A 137 -17.93 27.92 1.63
CA GLU A 137 -16.63 27.48 2.11
C GLU A 137 -16.85 26.44 3.22
N ARG A 138 -16.35 25.21 3.01
CA ARG A 138 -16.45 24.11 3.97
C ARG A 138 -15.06 23.71 4.44
N SER A 139 -14.91 23.53 5.74
CA SER A 139 -13.64 23.10 6.33
C SER A 139 -13.82 21.76 7.05
N PHE A 140 -12.87 20.86 6.83
CA PHE A 140 -12.82 19.52 7.42
C PHE A 140 -11.49 19.32 8.12
N ASN A 141 -11.51 18.98 9.38
CA ASN A 141 -10.33 18.65 10.14
C ASN A 141 -9.90 17.20 9.88
N GLY A 142 -8.63 16.98 9.71
CA GLY A 142 -8.06 15.66 9.44
C GLY A 142 -6.64 15.50 9.95
N THR A 143 -6.03 14.40 9.57
CA THR A 143 -4.63 14.10 9.82
C THR A 143 -3.94 13.80 8.50
N LEU A 144 -2.88 14.52 8.21
CA LEU A 144 -1.98 14.27 7.10
C LEU A 144 -1.17 13.01 7.44
N VAL A 145 -1.36 11.94 6.67
CA VAL A 145 -0.79 10.61 6.96
C VAL A 145 0.35 10.21 6.03
N ASP A 146 0.40 10.83 4.85
CA ASP A 146 1.55 10.74 3.96
C ASP A 146 1.70 12.03 3.14
N PHE A 147 2.94 12.32 2.72
CA PHE A 147 3.29 13.47 1.93
C PHE A 147 4.33 13.12 0.87
N SER A 148 4.19 13.70 -0.32
CA SER A 148 5.16 13.64 -1.41
C SER A 148 5.16 14.96 -2.18
N ILE A 149 6.13 15.15 -3.06
CA ILE A 149 6.15 16.37 -3.90
C ILE A 149 4.97 16.49 -4.89
N SER A 150 4.25 15.42 -5.17
CA SER A 150 3.10 15.42 -6.09
C SER A 150 1.74 15.39 -5.39
N GLY A 151 1.69 15.27 -4.06
CA GLY A 151 0.43 15.18 -3.33
C GLY A 151 0.58 14.57 -1.95
N CYS A 152 -0.55 14.41 -1.28
CA CYS A 152 -0.57 13.90 0.09
C CYS A 152 -1.81 13.04 0.36
N GLY A 153 -1.76 12.28 1.45
CA GLY A 153 -2.88 11.54 1.99
C GLY A 153 -3.39 12.17 3.28
N VAL A 154 -4.71 12.37 3.38
CA VAL A 154 -5.35 12.93 4.58
C VAL A 154 -6.42 11.97 5.07
N PHE A 155 -6.37 11.63 6.35
CA PHE A 155 -7.45 10.91 7.01
C PHE A 155 -8.42 11.91 7.64
N VAL A 156 -9.70 11.83 7.25
CA VAL A 156 -10.80 12.61 7.84
C VAL A 156 -11.71 11.64 8.58
N SER A 157 -11.94 11.88 9.86
CA SER A 157 -12.82 11.05 10.70
C SER A 157 -14.29 11.34 10.43
N GLY A 158 -15.14 10.30 10.56
CA GLY A 158 -16.57 10.42 10.37
C GLY A 158 -17.02 10.49 8.92
N GLU A 159 -18.27 10.87 8.72
CA GLU A 159 -18.86 11.12 7.39
C GLU A 159 -18.45 12.51 6.91
N ASN A 160 -18.23 12.67 5.62
CA ASN A 160 -17.96 13.94 4.96
C ASN A 160 -18.59 13.95 3.56
N GLU A 161 -18.79 15.13 3.02
CA GLU A 161 -19.40 15.35 1.71
C GLU A 161 -18.36 15.70 0.62
N LEU A 162 -17.08 15.44 0.87
CA LEU A 162 -16.02 15.67 -0.09
C LEU A 162 -16.22 14.82 -1.34
N THR A 163 -15.95 15.37 -2.50
CA THR A 163 -16.07 14.68 -3.78
C THR A 163 -14.77 14.72 -4.56
N VAL A 164 -14.55 13.68 -5.38
CA VAL A 164 -13.37 13.61 -6.26
C VAL A 164 -13.40 14.75 -7.27
N ASN A 165 -12.22 15.27 -7.62
CA ASN A 165 -11.96 16.42 -8.48
C ASN A 165 -12.29 17.79 -7.88
N ASN A 166 -12.83 17.88 -6.67
CA ASN A 166 -13.02 19.18 -6.05
C ASN A 166 -11.68 19.82 -5.71
N THR A 167 -11.59 21.13 -5.96
CA THR A 167 -10.44 21.96 -5.57
C THR A 167 -10.51 22.21 -4.08
N ILE A 168 -9.40 22.00 -3.41
CA ILE A 168 -9.28 22.20 -1.97
C ILE A 168 -8.01 23.00 -1.64
N ARG A 169 -8.03 23.65 -0.48
CA ARG A 169 -6.85 24.19 0.18
C ARG A 169 -6.52 23.31 1.39
N ILE A 170 -5.23 23.08 1.58
CA ILE A 170 -4.69 22.38 2.74
C ILE A 170 -4.04 23.42 3.63
N SER A 171 -4.30 23.35 4.94
CA SER A 171 -3.64 24.18 5.95
C SER A 171 -3.11 23.33 7.09
N SER A 172 -1.82 23.43 7.34
CA SER A 172 -1.10 22.65 8.35
C SER A 172 0.13 23.39 8.86
N GLU A 173 0.86 22.80 9.77
CA GLU A 173 2.17 23.34 10.20
C GLU A 173 3.23 23.38 9.09
N LEU A 174 2.98 22.72 7.94
CA LEU A 174 3.86 22.75 6.77
C LEU A 174 3.66 24.01 5.90
N ASP A 175 2.62 24.80 6.13
CA ASP A 175 2.24 25.92 5.26
C ASP A 175 3.40 26.92 5.03
N SER A 176 4.23 27.16 6.04
CA SER A 176 5.42 28.05 5.91
C SER A 176 6.52 27.50 4.98
N LEU A 177 6.47 26.21 4.64
CA LEU A 177 7.43 25.51 3.78
C LEU A 177 6.85 25.19 2.40
N LEU A 178 5.57 25.51 2.18
CA LEU A 178 4.84 25.27 0.94
C LEU A 178 4.55 26.57 0.22
N PRO A 179 4.37 26.57 -1.11
CA PRO A 179 3.93 27.75 -1.84
C PRO A 179 2.56 28.24 -1.36
N ASP A 180 2.38 29.56 -1.21
CA ASP A 180 1.11 30.16 -0.78
C ASP A 180 -0.04 29.90 -1.74
N ASP A 181 0.25 29.68 -3.02
CA ASP A 181 -0.69 29.43 -4.10
C ASP A 181 -0.82 27.93 -4.45
N LEU A 182 -0.47 27.03 -3.52
CA LEU A 182 -0.52 25.60 -3.76
C LEU A 182 -1.93 25.12 -4.13
N ALA A 183 -2.16 25.03 -5.44
CA ALA A 183 -3.42 24.52 -5.98
C ALA A 183 -3.44 23.00 -5.93
N CYS A 184 -4.50 22.44 -5.35
CA CYS A 184 -4.66 21.00 -5.22
C CYS A 184 -6.13 20.57 -5.37
N HIS A 185 -6.31 19.31 -5.72
CA HIS A 185 -7.62 18.71 -5.89
C HIS A 185 -7.68 17.31 -5.28
N ILE A 186 -8.89 16.84 -4.99
CA ILE A 186 -9.13 15.50 -4.47
C ILE A 186 -9.00 14.49 -5.61
N ALA A 187 -7.97 13.66 -5.57
CA ALA A 187 -7.72 12.63 -6.58
C ALA A 187 -8.49 11.33 -6.32
N ASN A 188 -8.71 10.97 -5.06
CA ASN A 188 -9.49 9.79 -4.67
C ASN A 188 -9.98 9.88 -3.22
N ILE A 189 -11.05 9.13 -2.93
CA ILE A 189 -11.62 8.98 -1.59
C ILE A 189 -11.82 7.49 -1.34
N ARG A 190 -11.33 6.98 -0.20
CA ARG A 190 -11.49 5.59 0.21
C ARG A 190 -12.11 5.52 1.59
N ARG A 191 -13.26 4.87 1.70
CA ARG A 191 -13.91 4.63 3.00
C ARG A 191 -13.06 3.68 3.86
N GLN A 192 -12.92 4.03 5.13
CA GLN A 192 -12.31 3.22 6.17
C GLN A 192 -13.29 3.04 7.34
N SER A 193 -12.96 2.16 8.30
CA SER A 193 -13.86 1.85 9.42
C SER A 193 -14.26 3.06 10.28
N LYS A 194 -13.42 4.09 10.36
CA LYS A 194 -13.62 5.26 11.23
C LYS A 194 -13.69 6.59 10.47
N GLY A 195 -13.77 6.58 9.15
CA GLY A 195 -13.75 7.78 8.33
C GLY A 195 -13.32 7.52 6.89
N HIS A 196 -12.67 8.50 6.29
CA HIS A 196 -12.26 8.45 4.89
C HIS A 196 -10.79 8.81 4.73
N MET A 197 -10.11 8.08 3.87
CA MET A 197 -8.77 8.42 3.38
C MET A 197 -8.92 9.22 2.10
N ILE A 198 -8.51 10.47 2.13
CA ILE A 198 -8.56 11.41 1.00
C ILE A 198 -7.17 11.47 0.37
N GLY A 199 -7.08 11.11 -0.89
CA GLY A 199 -5.86 11.34 -1.68
C GLY A 199 -5.96 12.70 -2.36
N VAL A 200 -5.01 13.57 -2.08
CA VAL A 200 -4.90 14.92 -2.64
C VAL A 200 -3.74 14.98 -3.61
N GLN A 201 -3.97 15.52 -4.78
CA GLN A 201 -2.95 15.75 -5.79
C GLN A 201 -2.68 17.24 -5.94
N PHE A 202 -1.42 17.63 -5.96
CA PHE A 202 -0.99 18.98 -6.30
C PHE A 202 -1.04 19.17 -7.81
N ASN A 203 -1.47 20.34 -8.27
CA ASN A 203 -1.55 20.61 -9.71
C ASN A 203 -0.18 20.62 -10.37
N ASN A 204 0.85 21.08 -9.62
CA ASN A 204 2.24 21.02 -10.03
C ASN A 204 3.07 20.33 -8.93
N PRO A 205 4.05 19.50 -9.29
CA PRO A 205 4.97 18.93 -8.31
C PRO A 205 5.75 20.05 -7.57
N LEU A 206 5.88 19.87 -6.26
CA LEU A 206 6.65 20.79 -5.41
C LEU A 206 8.16 20.58 -5.59
N THR A 207 8.92 21.63 -5.38
CA THR A 207 10.36 21.50 -5.16
C THR A 207 10.61 21.13 -3.70
N MET A 208 11.26 20.00 -3.49
CA MET A 208 11.59 19.54 -2.15
C MET A 208 12.80 20.33 -1.59
N SER A 209 12.54 21.31 -0.75
CA SER A 209 13.59 22.03 -0.03
C SER A 209 14.24 21.14 1.04
N ASP A 210 15.47 21.46 1.44
CA ASP A 210 16.14 20.71 2.51
C ASP A 210 15.43 20.89 3.86
N GLU A 211 14.85 22.07 4.11
CA GLU A 211 14.04 22.33 5.30
C GLU A 211 12.79 21.44 5.34
N LEU A 212 12.05 21.35 4.23
CA LEU A 212 10.88 20.48 4.14
C LEU A 212 11.27 19.01 4.33
N LYS A 213 12.39 18.55 3.74
CA LYS A 213 12.90 17.19 3.97
C LYS A 213 13.19 16.92 5.44
N MET A 214 13.86 17.84 6.11
CA MET A 214 14.20 17.70 7.53
C MET A 214 12.93 17.58 8.40
N VAL A 215 11.92 18.42 8.15
CA VAL A 215 10.67 18.37 8.91
C VAL A 215 9.92 17.05 8.63
N LEU A 216 9.82 16.63 7.38
CA LEU A 216 9.16 15.36 7.02
C LEU A 216 9.88 14.15 7.62
N PHE A 217 11.21 14.14 7.62
CA PHE A 217 12.02 13.10 8.26
C PHE A 217 11.79 13.05 9.78
N ASP A 218 11.80 14.19 10.44
CA ASP A 218 11.53 14.30 11.88
C ASP A 218 10.13 13.79 12.24
N GLN A 219 9.13 14.11 11.43
CA GLN A 219 7.75 13.64 11.61
C GLN A 219 7.63 12.12 11.37
N THR A 220 8.36 11.60 10.39
CA THR A 220 8.39 10.13 10.15
C THR A 220 8.98 9.39 11.36
N PHE A 221 10.07 9.93 11.93
CA PHE A 221 10.69 9.36 13.12
C PHE A 221 9.78 9.42 14.35
N LYS A 222 9.13 10.57 14.60
CA LYS A 222 8.18 10.74 15.71
C LYS A 222 6.96 9.84 15.60
N SER A 223 6.50 9.53 14.40
CA SER A 223 5.37 8.62 14.17
C SER A 223 5.69 7.15 14.44
N GLY A 224 6.94 6.78 14.72
CA GLY A 224 7.38 5.40 14.99
C GLY A 224 7.26 4.49 13.77
N MET A 225 7.30 5.04 12.57
CA MET A 225 7.11 4.32 11.30
C MET A 225 8.43 3.98 10.58
N LEU A 226 9.57 4.17 11.26
CA LEU A 226 10.90 3.68 10.83
C LEU A 226 11.21 2.33 11.45
#